data_108c7b141a994e1cf880e4094c4576b7
#
_entry.id   108c7b141a994e1cf880e4094c4576b7
#
_cell.length_a   1.000
_cell.length_b   1.000
_cell.length_c   1.000
_cell.angle_alpha   90.00
_cell.angle_beta   90.00
_cell.angle_gamma   90.00
#
_symmetry.space_group_name_H-M   'P 1'
#
loop_
_entity.id
_entity.type
_entity.pdbx_description
1 polymer ?
#
loop_
_entity_poly.entity_id
_entity_poly.type
_entity_poly.pdbx_seq_one_letter_code
_entity_poly.pdbx_strand_id
1 'polypeptide(L)'
;MKKLSSAIALLLLICMLGGCSSPKAAKDPDMQTVADKVGAAIDISELSQVPDAYVENVMGIALDGYASRNTLISAVGTNINEYGIFLAKDADQAATIKASLDKYLEYRESVWMDEYLPDEKPKLDCAEVWTQGNYVMYAILGESDRAAVKQAFQSCFEG
;
A
#
# COMPACT_ATOMS: atom_id res chain seq x y z
N MET A 1 54.76 30.42 27.32
CA MET A 1 53.58 29.56 27.45
C MET A 1 52.30 30.27 26.94
N LYS A 2 52.29 30.81 25.72
CA LYS A 2 51.14 31.54 25.15
C LYS A 2 50.89 31.23 23.65
N LYS A 3 51.41 30.15 23.10
CA LYS A 3 51.28 29.84 21.66
C LYS A 3 50.56 28.49 21.36
N LEU A 4 50.00 27.84 22.39
CA LEU A 4 49.33 26.51 22.20
C LEU A 4 47.81 26.60 22.20
N SER A 5 47.22 27.75 22.54
CA SER A 5 45.75 27.93 22.61
C SER A 5 45.13 28.37 21.30
N SER A 6 45.92 28.80 20.30
CA SER A 6 45.38 29.30 19.03
C SER A 6 45.15 28.21 17.95
N ALA A 7 45.77 27.06 18.10
CA ALA A 7 45.64 25.95 17.12
C ALA A 7 44.42 25.08 17.35
N ILE A 8 43.83 25.08 18.55
CA ILE A 8 42.65 24.27 18.88
C ILE A 8 41.36 24.96 18.49
N ALA A 9 41.36 26.32 18.40
CA ALA A 9 40.16 27.07 18.01
C ALA A 9 39.85 27.01 16.49
N LEU A 10 40.86 26.64 15.66
CA LEU A 10 40.69 26.56 14.20
C LEU A 10 40.21 25.22 13.70
N LEU A 11 40.29 24.17 14.53
CA LEU A 11 39.87 22.80 14.15
C LEU A 11 38.40 22.52 14.45
N LEU A 12 37.71 23.37 15.19
CA LEU A 12 36.28 23.20 15.55
C LEU A 12 35.31 23.92 14.58
N LEU A 13 35.81 24.63 13.57
CA LEU A 13 34.95 25.39 12.62
C LEU A 13 34.72 24.68 11.28
N ILE A 14 35.28 23.47 11.08
CA ILE A 14 35.15 22.72 9.79
C ILE A 14 34.08 21.62 9.83
N CYS A 15 33.44 21.33 10.98
CA CYS A 15 32.44 20.30 11.10
C CYS A 15 30.98 20.72 10.89
N MET A 16 30.71 21.95 10.42
CA MET A 16 29.34 22.47 10.20
C MET A 16 28.91 22.54 8.72
N LEU A 17 29.63 21.89 7.81
CA LEU A 17 29.21 21.74 6.40
C LEU A 17 28.85 20.29 6.06
N GLY A 18 28.33 19.55 7.05
CA GLY A 18 27.55 18.35 6.80
C GLY A 18 26.23 18.77 6.21
N GLY A 19 26.11 18.71 4.88
CA GLY A 19 24.88 19.04 4.16
C GLY A 19 23.72 18.28 4.76
N CYS A 20 22.77 18.98 5.36
CA CYS A 20 21.42 18.50 5.53
C CYS A 20 20.86 18.30 4.10
N SER A 21 21.00 17.10 3.55
CA SER A 21 20.08 16.67 2.51
C SER A 21 18.71 16.67 3.19
N SER A 22 17.93 17.72 2.95
CA SER A 22 16.52 17.72 3.32
C SER A 22 15.93 16.42 2.78
N PRO A 23 15.22 15.63 3.59
CA PRO A 23 14.53 14.48 3.07
C PRO A 23 13.64 14.98 1.92
N LYS A 24 13.84 14.39 0.73
CA LYS A 24 13.02 14.70 -0.45
C LYS A 24 11.57 14.54 -0.01
N ALA A 25 10.77 15.59 -0.11
CA ALA A 25 9.37 15.51 0.29
C ALA A 25 8.74 14.34 -0.44
N ALA A 26 8.16 13.40 0.31
CA ALA A 26 7.43 12.29 -0.28
C ALA A 26 6.37 12.89 -1.20
N LYS A 27 6.22 12.35 -2.42
CA LYS A 27 5.11 12.72 -3.29
C LYS A 27 3.80 12.35 -2.59
N ASP A 28 2.83 13.23 -2.71
CA ASP A 28 1.45 12.96 -2.31
C ASP A 28 0.60 12.87 -3.60
N PRO A 29 0.67 11.73 -4.30
CA PRO A 29 -0.05 11.57 -5.57
C PRO A 29 -1.55 11.54 -5.32
N ASP A 30 -2.35 11.96 -6.31
CA ASP A 30 -3.79 11.74 -6.26
C ASP A 30 -4.16 10.25 -6.49
N MET A 31 -5.37 9.86 -6.05
CA MET A 31 -5.84 8.46 -6.16
C MET A 31 -5.85 7.96 -7.61
N GLN A 32 -6.23 8.80 -8.58
CA GLN A 32 -6.32 8.37 -9.98
C GLN A 32 -4.94 8.01 -10.52
N THR A 33 -3.93 8.83 -10.23
CA THR A 33 -2.52 8.55 -10.60
C THR A 33 -2.04 7.22 -10.02
N VAL A 34 -2.35 6.93 -8.74
CA VAL A 34 -1.98 5.66 -8.11
C VAL A 34 -2.73 4.49 -8.73
N ALA A 35 -4.04 4.62 -8.91
CA ALA A 35 -4.90 3.59 -9.49
C ALA A 35 -4.49 3.25 -10.93
N ASP A 36 -4.22 4.24 -11.76
CA ASP A 36 -3.80 4.04 -13.15
C ASP A 36 -2.45 3.33 -13.22
N LYS A 37 -1.50 3.72 -12.37
CA LYS A 37 -0.17 3.12 -12.37
C LYS A 37 -0.18 1.67 -11.87
N VAL A 38 -0.96 1.39 -10.84
CA VAL A 38 -1.13 0.02 -10.30
C VAL A 38 -1.90 -0.84 -11.31
N GLY A 39 -3.01 -0.33 -11.87
CA GLY A 39 -3.81 -1.05 -12.85
C GLY A 39 -3.06 -1.34 -14.16
N ALA A 40 -2.12 -0.49 -14.55
CA ALA A 40 -1.28 -0.72 -15.73
C ALA A 40 -0.18 -1.79 -15.51
N ALA A 41 0.07 -2.20 -14.26
CA ALA A 41 1.11 -3.17 -13.94
C ALA A 41 0.70 -4.62 -14.19
N ILE A 42 -0.60 -4.90 -14.32
CA ILE A 42 -1.17 -6.25 -14.51
C ILE A 42 -2.35 -6.20 -15.49
N ASP A 43 -2.80 -7.37 -15.95
CA ASP A 43 -4.05 -7.46 -16.71
C ASP A 43 -5.26 -7.38 -15.76
N ILE A 44 -6.04 -6.31 -15.90
CA ILE A 44 -7.28 -6.08 -15.12
C ILE A 44 -8.56 -6.33 -15.90
N SER A 45 -8.48 -6.90 -17.10
CA SER A 45 -9.64 -7.08 -18.01
C SER A 45 -10.77 -7.93 -17.40
N GLU A 46 -10.45 -8.85 -16.51
CA GLU A 46 -11.40 -9.69 -15.78
C GLU A 46 -11.78 -9.14 -14.40
N LEU A 47 -11.25 -7.98 -14.01
CA LEU A 47 -11.56 -7.36 -12.72
C LEU A 47 -12.66 -6.31 -12.87
N SER A 48 -13.50 -6.20 -11.86
CA SER A 48 -14.59 -5.23 -11.79
C SER A 48 -14.59 -4.47 -10.48
N GLN A 49 -15.05 -3.22 -10.51
CA GLN A 49 -15.17 -2.38 -9.32
C GLN A 49 -16.10 -3.02 -8.28
N VAL A 50 -15.63 -3.03 -7.04
CA VAL A 50 -16.39 -3.52 -5.89
C VAL A 50 -17.47 -2.48 -5.51
N PRO A 51 -18.74 -2.89 -5.32
CA PRO A 51 -19.76 -2.01 -4.77
C PRO A 51 -19.45 -1.51 -3.37
N ASP A 52 -19.93 -0.31 -3.02
CA ASP A 52 -19.75 0.27 -1.68
C ASP A 52 -20.29 -0.65 -0.57
N ALA A 53 -21.42 -1.30 -0.79
CA ALA A 53 -22.01 -2.25 0.14
C ALA A 53 -21.08 -3.45 0.44
N TYR A 54 -20.23 -3.86 -0.49
CA TYR A 54 -19.24 -4.91 -0.24
C TYR A 54 -18.12 -4.39 0.66
N VAL A 55 -17.61 -3.18 0.37
CA VAL A 55 -16.57 -2.54 1.19
C VAL A 55 -17.04 -2.37 2.63
N GLU A 56 -18.27 -1.92 2.83
CA GLU A 56 -18.83 -1.70 4.17
C GLU A 56 -19.15 -3.02 4.90
N ASN A 57 -19.89 -3.92 4.25
CA ASN A 57 -20.45 -5.09 4.94
C ASN A 57 -19.53 -6.30 4.96
N VAL A 58 -18.62 -6.43 3.99
CA VAL A 58 -17.72 -7.60 3.88
C VAL A 58 -16.29 -7.25 4.29
N MET A 59 -15.77 -6.09 3.85
CA MET A 59 -14.42 -5.67 4.23
C MET A 59 -14.38 -4.95 5.58
N GLY A 60 -15.53 -4.53 6.11
CA GLY A 60 -15.64 -3.85 7.41
C GLY A 60 -15.02 -2.44 7.40
N ILE A 61 -14.98 -1.78 6.24
CA ILE A 61 -14.45 -0.42 6.10
C ILE A 61 -15.63 0.53 5.90
N ALA A 62 -15.86 1.41 6.88
CA ALA A 62 -16.94 2.41 6.81
C ALA A 62 -16.75 3.34 5.60
N LEU A 63 -17.85 3.72 4.93
CA LEU A 63 -17.80 4.53 3.70
C LEU A 63 -17.24 5.94 3.93
N ASP A 64 -17.34 6.46 5.14
CA ASP A 64 -16.73 7.73 5.55
C ASP A 64 -15.29 7.56 6.12
N GLY A 65 -14.83 6.31 6.22
CA GLY A 65 -13.51 5.94 6.74
C GLY A 65 -12.35 6.18 5.77
N TYR A 66 -12.62 6.63 4.54
CA TYR A 66 -11.60 6.96 3.54
C TYR A 66 -12.00 8.22 2.75
N ALA A 67 -11.02 8.88 2.13
CA ALA A 67 -11.25 10.01 1.23
C ALA A 67 -11.63 9.54 -0.18
N SER A 68 -10.97 8.48 -0.67
CA SER A 68 -11.26 7.84 -1.96
C SER A 68 -10.72 6.41 -1.98
N ARG A 69 -11.20 5.60 -2.93
CA ARG A 69 -10.76 4.22 -3.13
C ARG A 69 -10.77 3.81 -4.60
N ASN A 70 -9.97 2.79 -4.91
CA ASN A 70 -10.06 1.99 -6.13
C ASN A 70 -9.94 0.52 -5.72
N THR A 71 -10.99 -0.28 -5.85
CA THR A 71 -11.02 -1.66 -5.38
C THR A 71 -11.65 -2.54 -6.43
N LEU A 72 -10.89 -3.51 -6.92
CA LEU A 72 -11.25 -4.40 -8.01
C LEU A 72 -11.21 -5.86 -7.54
N ILE A 73 -12.21 -6.63 -7.94
CA ILE A 73 -12.32 -8.07 -7.67
C ILE A 73 -12.61 -8.81 -8.97
N SER A 74 -12.19 -10.06 -9.08
CA SER A 74 -12.51 -10.90 -10.23
C SER A 74 -14.01 -10.98 -10.48
N ALA A 75 -14.41 -10.69 -11.71
CA ALA A 75 -15.77 -10.85 -12.18
C ALA A 75 -16.08 -12.28 -12.63
N VAL A 76 -15.07 -13.15 -12.70
CA VAL A 76 -15.20 -14.55 -13.12
C VAL A 76 -15.03 -15.49 -11.94
N GLY A 77 -15.82 -16.57 -11.90
CA GLY A 77 -15.84 -17.51 -10.78
C GLY A 77 -14.69 -18.53 -10.78
N THR A 78 -13.72 -18.41 -11.68
CA THR A 78 -12.60 -19.34 -11.84
C THR A 78 -11.28 -18.84 -11.25
N ASN A 79 -11.24 -17.61 -10.77
CA ASN A 79 -10.09 -17.04 -10.05
C ASN A 79 -10.55 -16.11 -8.93
N ILE A 80 -9.64 -15.80 -8.01
CA ILE A 80 -9.88 -14.94 -6.84
C ILE A 80 -9.07 -13.64 -6.88
N ASN A 81 -8.55 -13.27 -8.04
CA ASN A 81 -7.75 -12.07 -8.19
C ASN A 81 -8.50 -10.84 -7.69
N GLU A 82 -7.83 -10.09 -6.82
CA GLU A 82 -8.42 -8.95 -6.14
C GLU A 82 -7.33 -8.01 -5.66
N TYR A 83 -7.53 -6.71 -5.81
CA TYR A 83 -6.74 -5.72 -5.11
C TYR A 83 -7.56 -4.47 -4.79
N GLY A 84 -7.13 -3.71 -3.80
CA GLY A 84 -7.77 -2.45 -3.44
C GLY A 84 -6.78 -1.44 -2.93
N ILE A 85 -7.03 -0.18 -3.27
CA ILE A 85 -6.28 1.00 -2.84
C ILE A 85 -7.25 1.93 -2.13
N PHE A 86 -6.90 2.36 -0.94
CA PHE A 86 -7.67 3.30 -0.13
C PHE A 86 -6.78 4.50 0.22
N LEU A 87 -7.31 5.70 0.05
CA LEU A 87 -6.72 6.93 0.57
C LEU A 87 -7.47 7.32 1.84
N ALA A 88 -6.82 7.21 2.97
CA ALA A 88 -7.32 7.70 4.26
C ALA A 88 -7.20 9.22 4.34
N LYS A 89 -8.01 9.85 5.19
CA LYS A 89 -7.94 11.30 5.46
C LYS A 89 -6.73 11.67 6.34
N ASP A 90 -6.29 10.70 7.16
CA ASP A 90 -5.16 10.85 8.07
C ASP A 90 -4.53 9.49 8.42
N ALA A 91 -3.46 9.51 9.22
CA ALA A 91 -2.71 8.31 9.59
C ALA A 91 -3.51 7.36 10.52
N ASP A 92 -4.39 7.87 11.38
CA ASP A 92 -5.21 7.06 12.27
C ASP A 92 -6.26 6.28 11.47
N GLN A 93 -6.86 6.93 10.47
CA GLN A 93 -7.73 6.24 9.53
C GLN A 93 -6.98 5.22 8.67
N ALA A 94 -5.76 5.52 8.21
CA ALA A 94 -4.95 4.55 7.48
C ALA A 94 -4.69 3.30 8.32
N ALA A 95 -4.36 3.46 9.60
CA ALA A 95 -4.19 2.35 10.52
C ALA A 95 -5.50 1.54 10.73
N THR A 96 -6.65 2.23 10.79
CA THR A 96 -7.97 1.59 10.91
C THR A 96 -8.33 0.79 9.65
N ILE A 97 -8.10 1.34 8.46
CA ILE A 97 -8.31 0.65 7.17
C ILE A 97 -7.42 -0.58 7.10
N LYS A 98 -6.13 -0.44 7.45
CA LYS A 98 -5.20 -1.58 7.47
C LYS A 98 -5.72 -2.70 8.37
N ALA A 99 -6.13 -2.38 9.60
CA ALA A 99 -6.66 -3.38 10.53
C ALA A 99 -7.95 -4.06 10.03
N SER A 100 -8.80 -3.35 9.30
CA SER A 100 -9.99 -3.93 8.64
C SER A 100 -9.60 -4.85 7.50
N LEU A 101 -8.62 -4.48 6.68
CA LEU A 101 -8.11 -5.33 5.60
C LEU A 101 -7.41 -6.59 6.12
N ASP A 102 -6.62 -6.49 7.19
CA ASP A 102 -6.01 -7.67 7.83
C ASP A 102 -7.11 -8.67 8.27
N LYS A 103 -8.17 -8.19 8.93
CA LYS A 103 -9.33 -9.02 9.32
C LYS A 103 -10.11 -9.56 8.11
N TYR A 104 -10.22 -8.79 7.04
CA TYR A 104 -10.84 -9.24 5.81
C TYR A 104 -10.07 -10.41 5.20
N LEU A 105 -8.75 -10.35 5.15
CA LEU A 105 -7.92 -11.46 4.66
C LEU A 105 -8.05 -12.70 5.56
N GLU A 106 -8.02 -12.54 6.90
CA GLU A 106 -8.28 -13.63 7.84
C GLU A 106 -9.67 -14.26 7.63
N TYR A 107 -10.70 -13.44 7.40
CA TYR A 107 -12.04 -13.92 7.08
C TYR A 107 -12.05 -14.73 5.77
N ARG A 108 -11.40 -14.23 4.71
CA ARG A 108 -11.30 -14.92 3.42
C ARG A 108 -10.65 -16.30 3.57
N GLU A 109 -9.60 -16.40 4.38
CA GLU A 109 -8.97 -17.68 4.72
C GLU A 109 -9.90 -18.60 5.52
N SER A 110 -10.59 -18.07 6.52
CA SER A 110 -11.46 -18.86 7.41
C SER A 110 -12.66 -19.50 6.72
N VAL A 111 -13.12 -18.90 5.62
CA VAL A 111 -14.25 -19.41 4.82
C VAL A 111 -13.82 -20.17 3.57
N TRP A 112 -12.51 -20.35 3.38
CA TRP A 112 -12.00 -21.09 2.23
C TRP A 112 -12.39 -22.57 2.30
N MET A 113 -12.76 -23.11 1.15
CA MET A 113 -13.03 -24.54 0.98
C MET A 113 -11.92 -25.16 0.13
N ASP A 114 -11.12 -26.04 0.74
CA ASP A 114 -9.92 -26.62 0.10
C ASP A 114 -10.20 -27.38 -1.19
N GLU A 115 -11.43 -27.89 -1.36
CA GLU A 115 -11.84 -28.62 -2.57
C GLU A 115 -12.28 -27.68 -3.70
N TYR A 116 -12.50 -26.38 -3.40
CA TYR A 116 -12.94 -25.38 -4.37
C TYR A 116 -11.75 -24.52 -4.81
N LEU A 117 -11.40 -24.59 -6.08
CA LEU A 117 -10.29 -23.83 -6.68
C LEU A 117 -8.96 -24.02 -5.92
N PRO A 118 -8.44 -25.22 -5.69
CA PRO A 118 -7.23 -25.46 -4.89
C PRO A 118 -6.00 -24.70 -5.41
N ASP A 119 -5.91 -24.49 -6.73
CA ASP A 119 -4.80 -23.76 -7.38
C ASP A 119 -4.83 -22.24 -7.08
N GLU A 120 -5.94 -21.72 -6.58
CA GLU A 120 -6.09 -20.31 -6.23
C GLU A 120 -5.70 -20.02 -4.76
N LYS A 121 -5.73 -21.05 -3.89
CA LYS A 121 -5.40 -20.90 -2.46
C LYS A 121 -4.06 -20.22 -2.19
N PRO A 122 -2.97 -20.51 -2.93
CA PRO A 122 -1.68 -19.84 -2.72
C PRO A 122 -1.72 -18.32 -2.89
N LYS A 123 -2.65 -17.77 -3.69
CA LYS A 123 -2.82 -16.31 -3.83
C LYS A 123 -3.33 -15.69 -2.53
N LEU A 124 -4.24 -16.39 -1.85
CA LEU A 124 -4.79 -15.97 -0.57
C LEU A 124 -3.77 -16.12 0.56
N ASP A 125 -3.07 -17.25 0.63
CA ASP A 125 -2.02 -17.52 1.62
C ASP A 125 -0.89 -16.49 1.60
N CYS A 126 -0.64 -15.92 0.43
CA CYS A 126 0.39 -14.93 0.20
C CYS A 126 -0.17 -13.50 0.07
N ALA A 127 -1.44 -13.27 0.40
CA ALA A 127 -2.03 -11.94 0.34
C ALA A 127 -1.32 -10.97 1.29
N GLU A 128 -1.16 -9.73 0.88
CA GLU A 128 -0.42 -8.72 1.64
C GLU A 128 -1.20 -7.41 1.72
N VAL A 129 -0.96 -6.66 2.82
CA VAL A 129 -1.43 -5.29 3.00
C VAL A 129 -0.23 -4.36 3.16
N TRP A 130 -0.18 -3.28 2.38
CA TRP A 130 0.89 -2.27 2.40
C TRP A 130 0.35 -0.91 2.76
N THR A 131 1.17 -0.09 3.41
CA THR A 131 0.87 1.31 3.71
C THR A 131 1.98 2.22 3.21
N GLN A 132 1.59 3.39 2.66
CA GLN A 132 2.51 4.45 2.27
C GLN A 132 1.84 5.81 2.49
N GLY A 133 2.31 6.57 3.49
CA GLY A 133 1.61 7.76 3.95
C GLY A 133 0.19 7.43 4.38
N ASN A 134 -0.81 8.12 3.81
CA ASN A 134 -2.22 7.86 4.06
C ASN A 134 -2.83 6.81 3.12
N TYR A 135 -2.03 6.21 2.23
CA TYR A 135 -2.48 5.14 1.35
C TYR A 135 -2.35 3.78 2.01
N VAL A 136 -3.38 2.97 1.85
CA VAL A 136 -3.40 1.55 2.21
C VAL A 136 -3.78 0.75 0.98
N MET A 137 -3.00 -0.28 0.64
CA MET A 137 -3.26 -1.18 -0.48
C MET A 137 -3.20 -2.62 0.01
N TYR A 138 -4.06 -3.48 -0.52
CA TYR A 138 -3.98 -4.93 -0.37
C TYR A 138 -4.07 -5.62 -1.72
N ALA A 139 -3.59 -6.87 -1.79
CA ALA A 139 -3.72 -7.69 -2.98
C ALA A 139 -3.81 -9.19 -2.65
N ILE A 140 -4.77 -9.86 -3.30
CA ILE A 140 -4.90 -11.31 -3.43
C ILE A 140 -4.62 -11.62 -4.91
N LEU A 141 -3.36 -11.85 -5.25
CA LEU A 141 -2.88 -12.03 -6.62
C LEU A 141 -1.79 -13.10 -6.65
N GLY A 142 -1.56 -13.67 -7.82
CA GLY A 142 -0.38 -14.50 -8.07
C GLY A 142 0.92 -13.76 -7.75
N GLU A 143 1.99 -14.49 -7.46
CA GLU A 143 3.27 -13.93 -6.99
C GLU A 143 3.81 -12.84 -7.92
N SER A 144 3.82 -13.08 -9.23
CA SER A 144 4.30 -12.12 -10.23
C SER A 144 3.51 -10.82 -10.23
N ASP A 145 2.16 -10.94 -10.26
CA ASP A 145 1.26 -9.80 -10.32
C ASP A 145 1.27 -9.02 -9.01
N ARG A 146 1.32 -9.73 -7.87
CA ARG A 146 1.45 -9.10 -6.55
C ARG A 146 2.75 -8.29 -6.45
N ALA A 147 3.87 -8.84 -6.92
CA ALA A 147 5.13 -8.12 -6.95
C ALA A 147 5.07 -6.88 -7.86
N ALA A 148 4.44 -7.00 -9.04
CA ALA A 148 4.30 -5.90 -9.99
C ALA A 148 3.43 -4.76 -9.42
N VAL A 149 2.26 -5.06 -8.84
CA VAL A 149 1.40 -4.02 -8.24
C VAL A 149 2.03 -3.39 -7.01
N LYS A 150 2.75 -4.15 -6.18
CA LYS A 150 3.51 -3.62 -5.04
C LYS A 150 4.56 -2.61 -5.49
N GLN A 151 5.36 -2.97 -6.48
CA GLN A 151 6.39 -2.08 -7.04
C GLN A 151 5.78 -0.83 -7.66
N ALA A 152 4.69 -0.99 -8.45
CA ALA A 152 3.97 0.12 -9.04
C ALA A 152 3.44 1.07 -7.97
N PHE A 153 2.80 0.55 -6.93
CA PHE A 153 2.30 1.31 -5.79
C PHE A 153 3.42 2.10 -5.10
N GLN A 154 4.49 1.43 -4.68
CA GLN A 154 5.61 2.07 -3.98
C GLN A 154 6.26 3.17 -4.82
N SER A 155 6.43 2.93 -6.12
CA SER A 155 7.04 3.89 -7.04
C SER A 155 6.22 5.17 -7.28
N CYS A 156 4.94 5.22 -6.86
CA CYS A 156 4.15 6.45 -6.89
C CYS A 156 4.66 7.50 -5.90
N PHE A 157 5.32 7.07 -4.83
CA PHE A 157 5.76 7.91 -3.71
C PHE A 157 7.26 8.22 -3.73
N GLU A 158 7.99 7.61 -4.66
CA GLU A 158 9.40 7.89 -4.89
C GLU A 158 9.51 9.23 -5.64
N GLY A 159 10.27 10.15 -5.09
CA GLY A 159 10.47 11.48 -5.62
C GLY A 159 11.77 11.64 -6.41
#